data_bc881f291e8d306589b7235e2ef4e179
#
_entry.id   bc881f291e8d306589b7235e2ef4e179
#
_cell.length_a   1.000
_cell.length_b   1.000
_cell.length_c   1.000
_cell.angle_alpha   90.00
_cell.angle_beta   90.00
_cell.angle_gamma   90.00
#
_symmetry.space_group_name_H-M   'P 1'
#
loop_
_entity.id
_entity.type
_entity.pdbx_description
1 polymer ?
#
loop_
_entity_poly.entity_id
_entity_poly.type
_entity_poly.pdbx_seq_one_letter_code
_entity_poly.pdbx_strand_id
1 'polypeptide(L)'
;MTVAAKTLFGAAEIGSKHASESFGSYAKGCLAGGAALPETGPTWQAMRLSRNRNWGQPITIDYLKDLSRKVAQNTSWSGLYIGDISQPRGGPMLSGHASHQIGLDADIWLRPKTDRVLTRAEREEISSISMRRASGAYTNDRWTKDHETVLKLAASDPRVARIFIFPGAKVAMCKSAT
;
A
#
# COMPACT_ATOMS: atom_id res chain seq x y z
N MET A 1 -26.20 11.29 -4.52
CA MET A 1 -25.82 9.90 -4.14
C MET A 1 -24.35 9.76 -3.74
N THR A 2 -23.39 10.37 -4.46
CA THR A 2 -21.95 10.17 -4.18
C THR A 2 -21.49 10.67 -2.80
N VAL A 3 -22.00 11.81 -2.33
CA VAL A 3 -21.63 12.38 -1.01
C VAL A 3 -22.13 11.50 0.13
N ALA A 4 -23.35 11.00 0.04
CA ALA A 4 -23.92 10.11 1.04
C ALA A 4 -23.16 8.78 1.15
N ALA A 5 -22.74 8.19 0.02
CA ALA A 5 -21.94 6.97 0.01
C ALA A 5 -20.56 7.18 0.66
N LYS A 6 -19.85 8.27 0.33
CA LYS A 6 -18.56 8.59 0.96
C LYS A 6 -18.68 8.74 2.48
N THR A 7 -19.71 9.42 2.94
CA THR A 7 -19.96 9.60 4.37
C THR A 7 -20.26 8.26 5.04
N LEU A 8 -21.11 7.43 4.44
CA LEU A 8 -21.49 6.12 4.99
C LEU A 8 -20.25 5.20 5.12
N PHE A 9 -19.47 5.06 4.08
CA PHE A 9 -18.28 4.20 4.11
C PHE A 9 -17.16 4.78 4.98
N GLY A 10 -16.97 6.09 4.96
CA GLY A 10 -15.97 6.79 5.77
C GLY A 10 -16.26 6.78 7.28
N ALA A 11 -17.51 6.59 7.67
CA ALA A 11 -17.93 6.49 9.09
C ALA A 11 -17.74 5.06 9.67
N ALA A 12 -17.40 4.06 8.84
CA ALA A 12 -17.19 2.71 9.34
C ALA A 12 -15.86 2.61 10.10
N GLU A 13 -15.90 2.22 11.36
CA GLU A 13 -14.72 2.07 12.21
C GLU A 13 -14.08 0.68 12.10
N ILE A 14 -14.88 -0.34 11.80
CA ILE A 14 -14.46 -1.75 11.74
C ILE A 14 -15.05 -2.44 10.51
N GLY A 15 -14.40 -3.52 10.07
CA GLY A 15 -14.90 -4.41 9.02
C GLY A 15 -16.25 -5.02 9.38
N SER A 16 -17.00 -5.48 8.39
CA SER A 16 -18.24 -6.20 8.62
C SER A 16 -17.94 -7.64 9.08
N LYS A 17 -18.91 -8.25 9.78
CA LYS A 17 -18.79 -9.63 10.29
C LYS A 17 -19.10 -10.71 9.24
N HIS A 18 -19.28 -10.33 7.98
CA HIS A 18 -19.52 -11.27 6.89
C HIS A 18 -18.24 -11.96 6.45
N ALA A 19 -18.35 -13.01 5.65
CA ALA A 19 -17.23 -13.58 4.93
C ALA A 19 -16.57 -12.53 4.04
N SER A 20 -15.27 -12.67 3.81
CA SER A 20 -14.52 -11.68 3.03
C SER A 20 -14.88 -11.78 1.55
N GLU A 21 -15.40 -10.70 1.01
CA GLU A 21 -15.84 -10.60 -0.39
C GLU A 21 -15.68 -9.16 -0.91
N SER A 22 -15.23 -9.03 -2.15
CA SER A 22 -15.14 -7.76 -2.86
C SER A 22 -16.28 -7.62 -3.84
N PHE A 23 -16.98 -6.50 -3.82
CA PHE A 23 -18.08 -6.19 -4.73
C PHE A 23 -17.70 -5.04 -5.65
N GLY A 24 -17.96 -5.19 -6.95
CA GLY A 24 -17.69 -4.16 -7.93
C GLY A 24 -16.24 -4.10 -8.39
N SER A 25 -15.68 -2.91 -8.47
CA SER A 25 -14.33 -2.67 -9.00
C SER A 25 -13.49 -1.78 -8.07
N TYR A 26 -12.19 -1.65 -8.36
CA TYR A 26 -11.26 -0.81 -7.60
C TYR A 26 -11.76 0.62 -7.35
N ALA A 27 -12.52 1.19 -8.29
CA ALA A 27 -13.01 2.58 -8.23
C ALA A 27 -14.53 2.70 -8.06
N LYS A 28 -15.25 1.58 -8.08
CA LYS A 28 -16.72 1.51 -7.88
C LYS A 28 -17.05 0.19 -7.20
N GLY A 29 -16.71 0.08 -5.93
CA GLY A 29 -16.90 -1.16 -5.19
C GLY A 29 -17.01 -0.96 -3.70
N CYS A 30 -17.09 -2.08 -3.00
CA CYS A 30 -17.02 -2.13 -1.54
C CYS A 30 -16.46 -3.49 -1.08
N LEU A 31 -16.21 -3.61 0.22
CA LEU A 31 -15.57 -4.76 0.85
C LEU A 31 -16.46 -5.26 2.00
N ALA A 32 -16.86 -6.53 1.96
CA ALA A 32 -17.36 -7.24 3.12
C ALA A 32 -16.22 -8.00 3.80
N GLY A 33 -16.32 -8.22 5.11
CA GLY A 33 -15.39 -9.05 5.87
C GLY A 33 -13.92 -8.64 5.75
N GLY A 34 -13.64 -7.36 5.59
CA GLY A 34 -12.27 -6.86 5.53
C GLY A 34 -11.50 -7.15 6.81
N ALA A 35 -10.22 -7.56 6.65
CA ALA A 35 -9.28 -7.75 7.74
C ALA A 35 -8.38 -6.51 7.90
N ALA A 36 -8.06 -6.15 9.14
CA ALA A 36 -7.12 -5.08 9.40
C ALA A 36 -5.67 -5.58 9.30
N LEU A 37 -4.82 -4.85 8.59
CA LEU A 37 -3.38 -4.96 8.80
C LEU A 37 -3.06 -4.34 10.17
N PRO A 38 -2.42 -5.06 11.11
CA PRO A 38 -1.97 -4.46 12.35
C PRO A 38 -1.11 -3.21 12.09
N GLU A 39 -1.33 -2.15 12.86
CA GLU A 39 -0.62 -0.88 12.68
C GLU A 39 0.91 -1.03 12.69
N THR A 40 1.41 -2.02 13.42
CA THR A 40 2.84 -2.33 13.51
C THR A 40 3.02 -3.84 13.51
N GLY A 41 4.00 -4.31 12.76
CA GLY A 41 4.48 -5.68 12.77
C GLY A 41 6.00 -5.75 12.73
N PRO A 42 6.59 -6.95 12.74
CA PRO A 42 8.05 -7.11 12.77
C PRO A 42 8.74 -6.38 11.60
N THR A 43 8.13 -6.40 10.44
CA THR A 43 8.73 -5.85 9.20
C THR A 43 7.88 -4.78 8.52
N TRP A 44 6.74 -4.37 9.09
CA TRP A 44 5.92 -3.31 8.49
C TRP A 44 5.45 -2.29 9.53
N GLN A 45 5.11 -1.11 9.04
CA GLN A 45 4.35 -0.10 9.78
C GLN A 45 3.33 0.54 8.83
N ALA A 46 2.07 0.52 9.26
CA ALA A 46 1.01 1.25 8.55
C ALA A 46 1.18 2.76 8.80
N MET A 47 0.96 3.55 7.76
CA MET A 47 1.10 5.01 7.78
C MET A 47 -0.27 5.68 7.71
N ARG A 48 -0.37 6.94 8.11
CA ARG A 48 -1.63 7.72 8.08
C ARG A 48 -2.75 7.04 8.89
N LEU A 49 -2.43 6.65 10.12
CA LEU A 49 -3.33 5.86 10.98
C LEU A 49 -4.68 6.53 11.23
N SER A 50 -4.72 7.87 11.25
CA SER A 50 -5.95 8.66 11.42
C SER A 50 -6.99 8.41 10.32
N ARG A 51 -6.56 7.91 9.16
CA ARG A 51 -7.45 7.62 8.03
C ARG A 51 -8.22 6.32 8.19
N ASN A 52 -7.80 5.42 9.09
CA ASN A 52 -8.34 4.07 9.26
C ASN A 52 -8.42 3.30 7.92
N ARG A 53 -7.34 3.34 7.12
CA ARG A 53 -7.28 2.76 5.77
C ARG A 53 -6.30 1.59 5.65
N ASN A 54 -6.08 0.89 6.73
CA ASN A 54 -5.25 -0.32 6.81
C ASN A 54 -6.07 -1.61 6.74
N TRP A 55 -7.20 -1.59 6.02
CA TRP A 55 -8.10 -2.73 5.85
C TRP A 55 -8.02 -3.30 4.45
N GLY A 56 -8.19 -4.62 4.31
CA GLY A 56 -8.17 -5.25 2.99
C GLY A 56 -8.77 -6.65 3.02
N GLN A 57 -8.80 -7.30 1.87
CA GLN A 57 -9.05 -8.73 1.80
C GLN A 57 -7.97 -9.48 2.60
N PRO A 58 -8.29 -10.58 3.31
CA PRO A 58 -7.28 -11.37 4.03
C PRO A 58 -6.07 -11.74 3.18
N ILE A 59 -6.29 -12.11 1.92
CA ILE A 59 -5.19 -12.43 0.98
C ILE A 59 -4.27 -11.22 0.73
N THR A 60 -4.82 -10.01 0.69
CA THR A 60 -4.03 -8.77 0.53
C THR A 60 -3.20 -8.51 1.81
N ILE A 61 -3.82 -8.67 2.97
CA ILE A 61 -3.14 -8.48 4.26
C ILE A 61 -2.00 -9.48 4.41
N ASP A 62 -2.23 -10.75 4.10
CA ASP A 62 -1.20 -11.79 4.18
C ASP A 62 -0.09 -11.56 3.15
N TYR A 63 -0.44 -11.14 1.94
CA TYR A 63 0.54 -10.73 0.92
C TYR A 63 1.45 -9.59 1.42
N LEU A 64 0.88 -8.54 2.02
CA LEU A 64 1.66 -7.39 2.50
C LEU A 64 2.63 -7.78 3.63
N LYS A 65 2.21 -8.66 4.53
CA LYS A 65 3.08 -9.23 5.57
C LYS A 65 4.23 -10.05 4.96
N ASP A 66 3.92 -10.90 3.98
CA ASP A 66 4.91 -11.71 3.28
C ASP A 66 5.90 -10.85 2.49
N LEU A 67 5.41 -9.87 1.73
CA LEU A 67 6.26 -8.95 0.97
C LEU A 67 7.20 -8.19 1.90
N SER A 68 6.66 -7.63 3.01
CA SER A 68 7.48 -6.87 3.95
C SER A 68 8.59 -7.70 4.58
N ARG A 69 8.32 -8.98 4.89
CA ARG A 69 9.30 -9.93 5.39
C ARG A 69 10.37 -10.25 4.33
N LYS A 70 9.96 -10.52 3.08
CA LYS A 70 10.89 -10.75 1.97
C LYS A 70 11.78 -9.54 1.73
N VAL A 71 11.25 -8.33 1.81
CA VAL A 71 12.03 -7.09 1.69
C VAL A 71 13.07 -6.98 2.79
N ALA A 72 12.70 -7.21 4.04
CA ALA A 72 13.65 -7.18 5.16
C ALA A 72 14.77 -8.23 5.04
N GLN A 73 14.51 -9.35 4.37
CA GLN A 73 15.49 -10.42 4.15
C GLN A 73 16.42 -10.18 2.95
N ASN A 74 16.01 -9.37 1.97
CA ASN A 74 16.70 -9.25 0.68
C ASN A 74 17.19 -7.83 0.38
N THR A 75 17.01 -6.89 1.28
CA THR A 75 17.43 -5.48 1.13
C THR A 75 18.03 -4.95 2.43
N SER A 76 18.58 -3.75 2.39
CA SER A 76 19.01 -3.04 3.60
C SER A 76 17.84 -2.46 4.41
N TRP A 77 16.60 -2.56 3.93
CA TRP A 77 15.42 -2.04 4.61
C TRP A 77 14.93 -3.03 5.67
N SER A 78 14.52 -2.54 6.82
CA SER A 78 13.90 -3.38 7.86
C SER A 78 12.44 -3.74 7.54
N GLY A 79 12.03 -3.67 6.28
CA GLY A 79 10.70 -3.95 5.79
C GLY A 79 10.05 -2.79 5.07
N LEU A 80 8.73 -2.58 5.23
CA LEU A 80 7.95 -1.63 4.46
C LEU A 80 7.16 -0.65 5.32
N TYR A 81 7.04 0.59 4.84
CA TYR A 81 5.97 1.51 5.21
C TYR A 81 4.81 1.32 4.24
N ILE A 82 3.64 0.97 4.79
CA ILE A 82 2.43 0.67 4.03
C ILE A 82 1.45 1.83 4.20
N GLY A 83 1.06 2.43 3.10
CA GLY A 83 0.08 3.51 3.03
C GLY A 83 -1.36 3.01 3.04
N ASP A 84 -2.24 3.69 2.29
CA ASP A 84 -3.64 3.32 2.20
C ASP A 84 -3.82 1.95 1.53
N ILE A 85 -4.68 1.09 2.10
CA ILE A 85 -5.15 -0.17 1.51
C ILE A 85 -6.63 0.00 1.16
N SER A 86 -7.49 0.07 2.17
CA SER A 86 -8.92 0.34 2.04
C SER A 86 -9.48 0.80 3.37
N GLN A 87 -10.67 1.37 3.35
CA GLN A 87 -11.50 1.60 4.53
C GLN A 87 -12.05 0.25 5.05
N PRO A 88 -12.54 0.17 6.32
CA PRO A 88 -13.03 -1.09 6.92
C PRO A 88 -14.05 -1.86 6.09
N ARG A 89 -14.88 -1.14 5.35
CA ARG A 89 -15.90 -1.72 4.45
C ARG A 89 -15.68 -1.33 2.98
N GLY A 90 -14.48 -0.88 2.63
CA GLY A 90 -14.19 -0.40 1.30
C GLY A 90 -14.97 0.86 0.93
N GLY A 91 -15.41 0.93 -0.31
CA GLY A 91 -16.24 2.03 -0.80
C GLY A 91 -15.48 3.32 -1.07
N PRO A 92 -16.18 4.34 -1.60
CA PRO A 92 -15.57 5.60 -1.96
C PRO A 92 -15.07 6.38 -0.72
N MET A 93 -13.85 6.88 -0.79
CA MET A 93 -13.20 7.60 0.29
C MET A 93 -13.60 9.08 0.35
N LEU A 94 -13.60 9.68 1.54
CA LEU A 94 -13.88 11.11 1.73
C LEU A 94 -12.83 11.99 1.05
N SER A 95 -11.58 11.54 1.03
CA SER A 95 -10.46 12.29 0.44
C SER A 95 -9.44 11.34 -0.17
N GLY A 96 -8.63 11.85 -1.12
CA GLY A 96 -7.53 11.12 -1.72
C GLY A 96 -7.96 10.28 -2.91
N HIS A 97 -7.66 8.99 -2.86
CA HIS A 97 -7.72 8.07 -3.99
C HIS A 97 -9.13 7.78 -4.53
N ALA A 98 -9.23 7.55 -5.83
CA ALA A 98 -10.43 7.02 -6.47
C ALA A 98 -10.50 5.48 -6.40
N SER A 99 -9.37 4.81 -6.20
CA SER A 99 -9.23 3.36 -6.00
C SER A 99 -9.34 2.96 -4.52
N HIS A 100 -8.82 1.82 -4.14
CA HIS A 100 -8.82 1.29 -2.76
C HIS A 100 -10.21 0.96 -2.21
N GLN A 101 -11.18 0.66 -3.09
CA GLN A 101 -12.57 0.47 -2.66
C GLN A 101 -12.93 -0.98 -2.34
N ILE A 102 -12.12 -1.95 -2.78
CA ILE A 102 -12.42 -3.39 -2.64
C ILE A 102 -11.39 -4.17 -1.83
N GLY A 103 -10.39 -3.50 -1.27
CA GLY A 103 -9.38 -4.12 -0.41
C GLY A 103 -8.38 -5.04 -1.11
N LEU A 104 -8.17 -4.86 -2.43
CA LEU A 104 -7.25 -5.64 -3.25
C LEU A 104 -6.09 -4.83 -3.82
N ASP A 105 -5.90 -3.61 -3.36
CA ASP A 105 -4.77 -2.76 -3.73
C ASP A 105 -4.21 -2.04 -2.50
N ALA A 106 -2.93 -1.70 -2.55
CA ALA A 106 -2.25 -1.03 -1.45
C ALA A 106 -1.15 -0.10 -1.94
N ASP A 107 -0.99 1.03 -1.26
CA ASP A 107 0.13 1.93 -1.45
C ASP A 107 1.35 1.45 -0.68
N ILE A 108 2.46 1.22 -1.37
CA ILE A 108 3.76 0.94 -0.75
C ILE A 108 4.64 2.17 -0.89
N TRP A 109 5.13 2.68 0.23
CA TRP A 109 6.04 3.80 0.20
C TRP A 109 7.45 3.34 -0.19
N LEU A 110 8.00 3.91 -1.26
CA LEU A 110 9.39 3.70 -1.67
C LEU A 110 10.34 4.53 -0.80
N ARG A 111 10.22 4.31 0.51
CA ARG A 111 11.04 4.92 1.55
C ARG A 111 11.62 3.81 2.41
N PRO A 112 12.95 3.73 2.57
CA PRO A 112 13.57 2.74 3.45
C PRO A 112 12.96 2.77 4.84
N LYS A 113 12.38 1.64 5.27
CA LYS A 113 11.94 1.47 6.65
C LYS A 113 13.17 1.23 7.54
N THR A 114 13.25 1.95 8.63
CA THR A 114 14.26 1.76 9.69
C THR A 114 13.79 0.75 10.73
N ASP A 115 14.69 0.28 11.59
CA ASP A 115 14.36 -0.63 12.69
C ASP A 115 13.45 0.02 13.73
N ARG A 116 13.51 1.32 13.82
CA ARG A 116 12.74 2.10 14.79
C ARG A 116 11.23 2.03 14.51
N VAL A 117 10.44 1.84 15.55
CA VAL A 117 9.00 2.04 15.50
C VAL A 117 8.70 3.53 15.56
N LEU A 118 8.01 4.05 14.53
CA LEU A 118 7.57 5.43 14.48
C LEU A 118 6.42 5.68 15.46
N THR A 119 6.42 6.83 16.09
CA THR A 119 5.26 7.31 16.87
C THR A 119 4.04 7.53 15.96
N ARG A 120 2.85 7.63 16.56
CA ARG A 120 1.64 7.94 15.78
C ARG A 120 1.75 9.29 15.07
N ALA A 121 2.31 10.31 15.72
CA ALA A 121 2.53 11.62 15.11
C ALA A 121 3.46 11.54 13.90
N GLU A 122 4.59 10.85 14.02
CA GLU A 122 5.52 10.66 12.89
C GLU A 122 4.86 9.93 11.71
N ARG A 123 3.97 8.97 11.97
CA ARG A 123 3.24 8.27 10.90
C ARG A 123 2.25 9.17 10.17
N GLU A 124 1.77 10.23 10.81
CA GLU A 124 0.92 11.25 10.17
C GLU A 124 1.76 12.27 9.37
N GLU A 125 2.97 12.61 9.82
CA GLU A 125 3.78 13.69 9.26
C GLU A 125 4.74 13.22 8.17
N ILE A 126 5.43 12.09 8.39
CA ILE A 126 6.39 11.55 7.41
C ILE A 126 5.67 11.21 6.12
N SER A 127 6.28 11.57 4.98
CA SER A 127 5.75 11.28 3.65
C SER A 127 6.60 10.24 2.91
N SER A 128 6.01 9.62 1.89
CA SER A 128 6.76 8.87 0.89
C SER A 128 7.82 9.77 0.25
N ILE A 129 8.88 9.15 -0.25
CA ILE A 129 9.96 9.89 -0.92
C ILE A 129 9.78 9.71 -2.43
N SER A 130 9.78 10.82 -3.17
CA SER A 130 9.76 10.76 -4.62
C SER A 130 11.11 10.26 -5.14
N MET A 131 11.06 9.22 -5.95
CA MET A 131 12.21 8.66 -6.68
C MET A 131 12.27 9.17 -8.13
N ARG A 132 11.37 10.07 -8.50
CA ARG A 132 11.30 10.64 -9.84
C ARG A 132 12.26 11.82 -9.97
N ARG A 133 13.01 11.85 -11.08
CA ARG A 133 13.75 13.04 -11.50
C ARG A 133 12.77 14.15 -11.95
N ALA A 134 13.16 15.40 -11.79
CA ALA A 134 12.31 16.55 -12.13
C ALA A 134 11.95 16.58 -13.63
N SER A 135 12.82 16.11 -14.50
CA SER A 135 12.60 16.06 -15.95
C SER A 135 12.84 14.65 -16.51
N GLY A 136 12.04 14.29 -17.53
CA GLY A 136 12.12 13.02 -18.23
C GLY A 136 11.63 11.82 -17.44
N ALA A 137 11.66 10.65 -18.10
CA ALA A 137 11.23 9.38 -17.53
C ALA A 137 12.40 8.64 -16.86
N TYR A 138 13.01 9.26 -15.85
CA TYR A 138 14.16 8.72 -15.14
C TYR A 138 13.96 8.71 -13.64
N THR A 139 14.74 7.88 -12.94
CA THR A 139 14.89 7.92 -11.50
C THR A 139 15.85 9.04 -11.08
N ASN A 140 15.75 9.48 -9.83
CA ASN A 140 16.70 10.41 -9.20
C ASN A 140 17.76 9.64 -8.39
N ASP A 141 18.67 10.38 -7.75
CA ASP A 141 19.81 9.82 -7.01
C ASP A 141 19.42 9.02 -5.74
N ARG A 142 18.15 9.08 -5.34
CA ARG A 142 17.61 8.30 -4.21
C ARG A 142 17.22 6.89 -4.61
N TRP A 143 17.13 6.61 -5.92
CA TRP A 143 16.84 5.28 -6.44
C TRP A 143 18.05 4.37 -6.24
N THR A 144 17.86 3.25 -5.57
CA THR A 144 18.90 2.29 -5.26
C THR A 144 18.54 0.89 -5.74
N LYS A 145 19.47 -0.04 -5.61
CA LYS A 145 19.25 -1.47 -5.90
C LYS A 145 18.14 -2.07 -5.03
N ASP A 146 17.97 -1.58 -3.80
CA ASP A 146 16.91 -2.05 -2.92
C ASP A 146 15.53 -1.73 -3.47
N HIS A 147 15.34 -0.55 -4.09
CA HIS A 147 14.08 -0.22 -4.77
C HIS A 147 13.75 -1.20 -5.90
N GLU A 148 14.76 -1.59 -6.68
CA GLU A 148 14.59 -2.62 -7.73
C GLU A 148 14.23 -3.96 -7.12
N THR A 149 14.89 -4.36 -6.03
CA THR A 149 14.63 -5.61 -5.34
C THR A 149 13.21 -5.65 -4.78
N VAL A 150 12.74 -4.57 -4.15
CA VAL A 150 11.35 -4.46 -3.68
C VAL A 150 10.36 -4.68 -4.82
N LEU A 151 10.57 -4.02 -5.97
CA LEU A 151 9.67 -4.19 -7.12
C LEU A 151 9.75 -5.59 -7.73
N LYS A 152 10.94 -6.19 -7.80
CA LYS A 152 11.11 -7.59 -8.28
C LYS A 152 10.40 -8.58 -7.37
N LEU A 153 10.55 -8.44 -6.06
CA LEU A 153 9.87 -9.29 -5.09
C LEU A 153 8.34 -9.16 -5.19
N ALA A 154 7.85 -7.93 -5.37
CA ALA A 154 6.43 -7.70 -5.57
C ALA A 154 5.93 -8.30 -6.90
N ALA A 155 6.64 -8.06 -8.00
CA ALA A 155 6.24 -8.52 -9.33
C ALA A 155 6.33 -10.04 -9.51
N SER A 156 7.16 -10.71 -8.74
CA SER A 156 7.34 -12.18 -8.80
C SER A 156 6.28 -12.95 -8.03
N ASP A 157 5.44 -12.28 -7.24
CA ASP A 157 4.40 -12.96 -6.47
C ASP A 157 3.14 -13.17 -7.33
N PRO A 158 2.65 -14.41 -7.51
CA PRO A 158 1.51 -14.71 -8.37
C PRO A 158 0.20 -14.05 -7.93
N ARG A 159 0.11 -13.56 -6.69
CA ARG A 159 -1.04 -12.79 -6.19
C ARG A 159 -1.11 -11.38 -6.76
N VAL A 160 -0.01 -10.86 -7.36
CA VAL A 160 0.08 -9.49 -7.88
C VAL A 160 -0.31 -9.43 -9.34
N ALA A 161 -1.45 -8.84 -9.62
CA ALA A 161 -1.93 -8.65 -11.00
C ALA A 161 -1.19 -7.52 -11.72
N ARG A 162 -0.83 -6.45 -11.01
CA ARG A 162 -0.16 -5.27 -11.58
C ARG A 162 0.49 -4.39 -10.52
N ILE A 163 1.48 -3.62 -10.93
CA ILE A 163 2.13 -2.60 -10.11
C ILE A 163 2.02 -1.27 -10.86
N PHE A 164 1.48 -0.25 -10.19
CA PHE A 164 1.49 1.11 -10.69
C PHE A 164 2.74 1.81 -10.17
N ILE A 165 3.62 2.20 -11.09
CA ILE A 165 4.87 2.88 -10.77
C ILE A 165 5.15 3.98 -11.81
N PHE A 166 5.87 5.03 -11.42
CA PHE A 166 6.22 6.11 -12.34
C PHE A 166 7.14 5.61 -13.49
N PRO A 167 7.07 6.26 -14.69
CA PRO A 167 7.76 5.76 -15.88
C PRO A 167 9.27 5.55 -15.70
N GLY A 168 9.95 6.39 -14.93
CA GLY A 168 11.39 6.28 -14.69
C GLY A 168 11.79 4.98 -13.99
N ALA A 169 11.00 4.53 -13.03
CA ALA A 169 11.22 3.24 -12.38
C ALA A 169 10.99 2.08 -13.35
N LYS A 170 9.94 2.16 -14.20
CA LYS A 170 9.71 1.15 -15.23
C LYS A 170 10.92 1.02 -16.18
N VAL A 171 11.48 2.15 -16.64
CA VAL A 171 12.68 2.15 -17.49
C VAL A 171 13.87 1.54 -16.76
N ALA A 172 14.10 1.90 -15.50
CA ALA A 172 15.18 1.34 -14.69
C ALA A 172 15.03 -0.18 -14.54
N MET A 173 13.82 -0.66 -14.25
CA MET A 173 13.52 -2.10 -14.11
C MET A 173 13.74 -2.86 -15.42
N CYS A 174 13.32 -2.32 -16.57
CA CYS A 174 13.56 -2.95 -17.86
C CYS A 174 15.07 -3.09 -18.17
N LYS A 175 15.86 -2.06 -17.85
CA LYS A 175 17.32 -2.10 -18.04
C LYS A 175 18.02 -3.12 -17.12
N SER A 176 17.48 -3.38 -15.94
CA SER A 176 18.06 -4.34 -14.98
C SER A 176 17.61 -5.78 -15.21
N ALA A 177 16.71 -6.01 -16.16
CA ALA A 177 16.19 -7.34 -16.52
C ALA A 177 16.90 -7.96 -17.72
N THR A 178 17.73 -7.17 -18.43
CA THR A 178 18.64 -7.61 -19.52
C THR A 178 20.02 -7.85 -18.97
#